data_3e8611a54432748787e273f757779224
#
_entry.id   3e8611a54432748787e273f757779224
#
_cell.length_a   1.000
_cell.length_b   1.000
_cell.length_c   1.000
_cell.angle_alpha   90.00
_cell.angle_beta   90.00
_cell.angle_gamma   90.00
#
_symmetry.space_group_name_H-M   'P 1'
#
loop_
_entity.id
_entity.type
_entity.pdbx_description
1 polymer ?
#
loop_
_entity_poly.entity_id
_entity_poly.type
_entity_poly.pdbx_seq_one_letter_code
_entity_poly.pdbx_strand_id
1 'polypeptide(L)'
;EPFTHPFTRECQHGVMTSVWAHRGASGYAPENTLPAFELALEQGADGFELDVQLTRDDEVVVIHDETLERTTDGHGWVADHSLEDLRKLDASHGHEKYAGVRIPTLGEVFELVHDTVTTVNVELKNSRMTYKGLEERVLAVIDEHEMAHRVVLSSFNHYSLRHLVGLGTELPLGALYSEPLWKPWQ
;
A
#
# COMPACT_ATOMS: atom_id res chain seq x y z
N GLU A 1 -27.59 -0.95 -12.52
CA GLU A 1 -28.11 -1.47 -11.24
C GLU A 1 -26.93 -1.63 -10.29
N PRO A 2 -27.01 -1.17 -9.04
CA PRO A 2 -25.92 -1.33 -8.10
C PRO A 2 -25.78 -2.82 -7.76
N PHE A 3 -24.58 -3.36 -7.83
CA PHE A 3 -24.25 -4.72 -7.39
C PHE A 3 -24.49 -4.82 -5.87
N THR A 4 -25.67 -5.31 -5.50
CA THR A 4 -26.02 -5.65 -4.13
C THR A 4 -25.76 -7.14 -3.89
N HIS A 5 -24.50 -7.53 -3.76
CA HIS A 5 -24.18 -8.80 -3.11
C HIS A 5 -23.13 -8.52 -2.02
N PRO A 6 -23.56 -8.47 -0.75
CA PRO A 6 -22.61 -8.67 0.33
C PRO A 6 -22.03 -10.07 0.11
N PHE A 7 -20.70 -10.18 0.10
CA PHE A 7 -20.01 -11.48 0.14
C PHE A 7 -20.46 -12.21 1.41
N THR A 8 -21.48 -13.09 1.31
CA THR A 8 -21.87 -13.94 2.41
C THR A 8 -20.78 -15.01 2.55
N ARG A 9 -20.00 -14.92 3.61
CA ARG A 9 -18.98 -15.90 3.99
C ARG A 9 -19.67 -17.13 4.58
N GLU A 10 -20.17 -18.04 3.74
CA GLU A 10 -20.53 -19.38 4.17
C GLU A 10 -19.34 -20.33 3.92
N CYS A 11 -18.58 -20.62 4.95
CA CYS A 11 -17.55 -21.65 4.93
C CYS A 11 -18.09 -22.99 5.48
N GLN A 12 -18.18 -23.99 4.63
CA GLN A 12 -18.65 -25.34 5.02
C GLN A 12 -17.66 -26.10 5.95
N HIS A 13 -16.46 -25.56 6.26
CA HIS A 13 -15.42 -26.26 7.02
C HIS A 13 -14.67 -25.38 8.04
N GLY A 14 -15.24 -24.27 8.49
CA GLY A 14 -14.68 -23.47 9.60
C GLY A 14 -13.38 -22.70 9.31
N VAL A 15 -12.87 -22.74 8.08
CA VAL A 15 -11.74 -21.92 7.65
C VAL A 15 -12.28 -20.66 6.96
N MET A 16 -12.07 -19.50 7.58
CA MET A 16 -12.45 -18.21 7.00
C MET A 16 -11.36 -17.81 6.00
N THR A 17 -11.75 -17.57 4.75
CA THR A 17 -10.84 -16.97 3.75
C THR A 17 -10.89 -15.47 3.87
N SER A 18 -9.74 -14.81 4.02
CA SER A 18 -9.64 -13.35 4.00
C SER A 18 -9.63 -12.84 2.56
N VAL A 19 -10.35 -11.75 2.31
CA VAL A 19 -10.37 -11.04 1.02
C VAL A 19 -9.54 -9.78 1.16
N TRP A 20 -8.49 -9.67 0.35
CA TRP A 20 -7.59 -8.52 0.34
C TRP A 20 -7.70 -7.76 -0.97
N ALA A 21 -7.84 -6.44 -0.87
CA ALA A 21 -7.92 -5.55 -2.02
C ALA A 21 -6.50 -5.09 -2.42
N HIS A 22 -6.04 -5.50 -3.60
CA HIS A 22 -4.72 -5.15 -4.14
C HIS A 22 -4.71 -3.69 -4.62
N ARG A 23 -3.94 -2.82 -3.95
CA ARG A 23 -3.90 -1.37 -4.14
C ARG A 23 -5.26 -0.70 -3.92
N GLY A 24 -6.03 -1.23 -2.96
CA GLY A 24 -7.42 -0.89 -2.78
C GLY A 24 -8.35 -1.57 -3.80
N ALA A 25 -9.55 -1.07 -3.98
CA ALA A 25 -10.49 -1.55 -4.98
C ALA A 25 -10.09 -1.08 -6.40
N SER A 26 -8.85 -1.38 -6.82
CA SER A 26 -8.20 -0.87 -8.03
C SER A 26 -8.86 -1.23 -9.35
N GLY A 27 -9.78 -2.19 -9.35
CA GLY A 27 -10.64 -2.49 -10.52
C GLY A 27 -11.78 -1.49 -10.73
N TYR A 28 -12.05 -0.60 -9.76
CA TYR A 28 -13.19 0.32 -9.75
C TYR A 28 -12.81 1.77 -9.45
N ALA A 29 -11.67 2.00 -8.82
CA ALA A 29 -11.13 3.30 -8.46
C ALA A 29 -9.63 3.37 -8.76
N PRO A 30 -9.02 4.56 -8.87
CA PRO A 30 -7.58 4.69 -9.14
C PRO A 30 -6.76 3.97 -8.06
N GLU A 31 -5.85 3.08 -8.47
CA GLU A 31 -5.01 2.30 -7.58
C GLU A 31 -4.22 3.18 -6.60
N ASN A 32 -3.98 2.68 -5.38
CA ASN A 32 -3.16 3.36 -4.36
C ASN A 32 -3.66 4.77 -3.99
N THR A 33 -4.98 5.01 -4.04
CA THR A 33 -5.60 6.28 -3.65
C THR A 33 -6.60 6.08 -2.50
N LEU A 34 -6.85 7.15 -1.72
CA LEU A 34 -7.84 7.08 -0.63
C LEU A 34 -9.21 6.59 -1.10
N PRO A 35 -9.79 7.08 -2.23
CA PRO A 35 -11.06 6.53 -2.73
C PRO A 35 -11.03 5.04 -3.07
N ALA A 36 -9.88 4.49 -3.50
CA ALA A 36 -9.77 3.05 -3.75
C ALA A 36 -9.77 2.25 -2.44
N PHE A 37 -9.16 2.77 -1.38
CA PHE A 37 -9.18 2.15 -0.06
C PHE A 37 -10.53 2.27 0.62
N GLU A 38 -11.17 3.44 0.56
CA GLU A 38 -12.56 3.65 1.04
C GLU A 38 -13.51 2.66 0.38
N LEU A 39 -13.45 2.53 -0.94
CA LEU A 39 -14.29 1.60 -1.69
C LEU A 39 -14.00 0.13 -1.31
N ALA A 40 -12.74 -0.23 -1.03
CA ALA A 40 -12.40 -1.56 -0.54
C ALA A 40 -13.05 -1.86 0.81
N LEU A 41 -13.06 -0.88 1.74
CA LEU A 41 -13.74 -0.99 3.04
C LEU A 41 -15.26 -1.14 2.84
N GLU A 42 -15.87 -0.32 1.99
CA GLU A 42 -17.31 -0.40 1.67
C GLU A 42 -17.68 -1.77 1.09
N GLN A 43 -16.81 -2.38 0.29
CA GLN A 43 -17.00 -3.71 -0.28
C GLN A 43 -16.72 -4.84 0.71
N GLY A 44 -16.30 -4.53 1.93
CA GLY A 44 -16.08 -5.50 3.01
C GLY A 44 -14.78 -6.29 2.87
N ALA A 45 -13.73 -5.70 2.31
CA ALA A 45 -12.41 -6.29 2.32
C ALA A 45 -11.89 -6.45 3.78
N ASP A 46 -11.23 -7.57 4.07
CA ASP A 46 -10.61 -7.82 5.38
C ASP A 46 -9.30 -7.07 5.55
N GLY A 47 -8.66 -6.77 4.44
CA GLY A 47 -7.43 -6.02 4.36
C GLY A 47 -7.24 -5.47 2.97
N PHE A 48 -6.20 -4.67 2.82
CA PHE A 48 -5.70 -4.27 1.52
C PHE A 48 -4.18 -4.22 1.53
N GLU A 49 -3.66 -4.30 0.34
CA GLU A 49 -2.25 -4.13 0.07
C GLU A 49 -2.04 -2.77 -0.59
N LEU A 50 -0.91 -2.16 -0.34
CA LEU A 50 -0.47 -0.91 -0.92
C LEU A 50 1.06 -0.86 -1.08
N ASP A 51 1.51 0.00 -1.98
CA ASP A 51 2.92 0.17 -2.31
C ASP A 51 3.46 1.51 -1.79
N VAL A 52 4.64 1.51 -1.15
CA VAL A 52 5.23 2.76 -0.63
C VAL A 52 6.58 3.07 -1.22
N GLN A 53 6.82 4.38 -1.40
CA GLN A 53 8.07 4.96 -1.84
C GLN A 53 8.39 6.21 -1.03
N LEU A 54 9.64 6.72 -1.11
CA LEU A 54 10.04 7.98 -0.49
C LEU A 54 10.09 9.11 -1.51
N THR A 55 9.61 10.27 -1.09
CA THR A 55 9.84 11.55 -1.76
C THR A 55 11.25 12.08 -1.49
N ARG A 56 11.63 13.16 -2.19
CA ARG A 56 12.89 13.87 -1.98
C ARG A 56 13.07 14.43 -0.56
N ASP A 57 11.97 14.74 0.11
CA ASP A 57 11.92 15.28 1.47
C ASP A 57 11.55 14.22 2.53
N ASP A 58 11.84 12.94 2.21
CA ASP A 58 11.70 11.77 3.09
C ASP A 58 10.25 11.51 3.58
N GLU A 59 9.24 11.91 2.83
CA GLU A 59 7.85 11.55 3.12
C GLU A 59 7.49 10.20 2.48
N VAL A 60 6.77 9.35 3.22
CA VAL A 60 6.31 8.05 2.73
C VAL A 60 5.00 8.22 1.98
N VAL A 61 5.05 8.05 0.65
CA VAL A 61 3.89 8.17 -0.25
C VAL A 61 3.45 6.82 -0.78
N VAL A 62 2.15 6.71 -1.10
CA VAL A 62 1.54 5.46 -1.56
C VAL A 62 1.40 5.52 -3.08
N ILE A 63 2.31 4.84 -3.78
CA ILE A 63 2.38 4.75 -5.23
C ILE A 63 3.20 3.53 -5.65
N HIS A 64 2.77 2.82 -6.69
CA HIS A 64 3.43 1.57 -7.11
C HIS A 64 4.71 1.81 -7.90
N ASP A 65 4.66 2.60 -8.97
CA ASP A 65 5.79 2.80 -9.88
C ASP A 65 6.77 3.82 -9.29
N GLU A 66 8.04 3.66 -9.58
CA GLU A 66 9.08 4.63 -9.19
C GLU A 66 8.94 5.95 -9.95
N THR A 67 8.14 5.98 -11.01
CA THR A 67 7.87 7.15 -11.84
C THR A 67 6.38 7.49 -11.89
N LEU A 68 6.07 8.74 -12.23
CA LEU A 68 4.74 9.33 -12.09
C LEU A 68 3.80 9.08 -13.27
N GLU A 69 4.34 8.75 -14.45
CA GLU A 69 3.65 8.81 -15.75
C GLU A 69 2.45 7.88 -15.86
N ARG A 70 2.48 6.71 -15.22
CA ARG A 70 1.43 5.70 -15.41
C ARG A 70 0.14 6.04 -14.67
N THR A 71 0.24 6.58 -13.47
CA THR A 71 -0.90 6.76 -12.57
C THR A 71 -1.25 8.21 -12.28
N THR A 72 -0.46 9.16 -12.81
CA THR A 72 -0.68 10.60 -12.61
C THR A 72 -0.54 11.38 -13.92
N ASP A 73 -0.84 12.66 -13.87
CA ASP A 73 -0.55 13.63 -14.94
C ASP A 73 0.87 14.24 -14.84
N GLY A 74 1.68 13.77 -13.85
CA GLY A 74 3.06 14.19 -13.64
C GLY A 74 4.07 13.36 -14.43
N HIS A 75 5.36 13.75 -14.32
CA HIS A 75 6.49 13.11 -14.99
C HIS A 75 7.70 13.00 -14.06
N GLY A 76 8.53 11.99 -14.30
CA GLY A 76 9.81 11.79 -13.61
C GLY A 76 9.71 10.90 -12.38
N TRP A 77 10.79 10.84 -11.61
CA TRP A 77 10.91 9.94 -10.48
C TRP A 77 10.24 10.50 -9.23
N VAL A 78 9.51 9.67 -8.50
CA VAL A 78 8.92 10.03 -7.19
C VAL A 78 9.98 10.64 -6.26
N ALA A 79 11.18 10.02 -6.21
CA ALA A 79 12.32 10.46 -5.41
C ALA A 79 12.85 11.87 -5.74
N ASP A 80 12.54 12.41 -6.91
CA ASP A 80 12.98 13.76 -7.32
C ASP A 80 12.00 14.86 -6.91
N HIS A 81 10.82 14.50 -6.39
CA HIS A 81 9.76 15.44 -6.02
C HIS A 81 9.58 15.51 -4.50
N SER A 82 9.22 16.70 -4.02
CA SER A 82 8.73 16.86 -2.64
C SER A 82 7.27 16.40 -2.54
N LEU A 83 6.80 16.13 -1.31
CA LEU A 83 5.39 15.85 -1.07
C LEU A 83 4.50 17.00 -1.59
N GLU A 84 4.93 18.25 -1.40
CA GLU A 84 4.20 19.43 -1.89
C GLU A 84 4.04 19.42 -3.42
N ASP A 85 5.07 18.98 -4.16
CA ASP A 85 5.02 18.85 -5.62
C ASP A 85 4.07 17.73 -6.05
N LEU A 86 4.16 16.55 -5.40
CA LEU A 86 3.29 15.41 -5.68
C LEU A 86 1.81 15.70 -5.41
N ARG A 87 1.51 16.51 -4.40
CA ARG A 87 0.14 16.92 -4.06
C ARG A 87 -0.54 17.82 -5.10
N LYS A 88 0.20 18.34 -6.07
CA LYS A 88 -0.35 19.14 -7.19
C LYS A 88 -0.82 18.26 -8.34
N LEU A 89 -0.41 16.99 -8.37
CA LEU A 89 -0.70 16.07 -9.45
C LEU A 89 -2.09 15.41 -9.29
N ASP A 90 -2.70 15.13 -10.43
CA ASP A 90 -3.92 14.33 -10.51
C ASP A 90 -3.56 12.84 -10.66
N ALA A 91 -3.90 12.04 -9.66
CA ALA A 91 -3.66 10.60 -9.62
C ALA A 91 -4.90 9.78 -10.03
N SER A 92 -5.84 10.36 -10.77
CA SER A 92 -7.06 9.67 -11.20
C SER A 92 -6.82 8.64 -12.31
N HIS A 93 -5.67 8.67 -12.99
CA HIS A 93 -5.32 7.74 -14.08
C HIS A 93 -6.45 7.57 -15.12
N GLY A 94 -7.11 8.67 -15.50
CA GLY A 94 -8.20 8.66 -16.47
C GLY A 94 -9.57 8.18 -15.93
N HIS A 95 -9.70 7.94 -14.63
CA HIS A 95 -11.00 7.74 -13.99
C HIS A 95 -11.69 9.08 -13.76
N GLU A 96 -12.47 9.56 -14.75
CA GLU A 96 -13.10 10.89 -14.71
C GLU A 96 -13.89 11.18 -13.42
N LYS A 97 -14.54 10.15 -12.85
CA LYS A 97 -15.28 10.25 -11.58
C LYS A 97 -14.40 10.69 -10.41
N TYR A 98 -13.10 10.42 -10.49
CA TYR A 98 -12.11 10.67 -9.44
C TYR A 98 -11.13 11.80 -9.81
N ALA A 99 -11.47 12.61 -10.81
CA ALA A 99 -10.60 13.73 -11.23
C ALA A 99 -10.17 14.59 -10.03
N GLY A 100 -8.87 14.89 -9.95
CA GLY A 100 -8.28 15.67 -8.87
C GLY A 100 -7.93 14.87 -7.60
N VAL A 101 -8.09 13.54 -7.63
CA VAL A 101 -7.57 12.68 -6.53
C VAL A 101 -6.04 12.78 -6.49
N ARG A 102 -5.47 12.70 -5.29
CA ARG A 102 -4.03 12.90 -5.06
C ARG A 102 -3.35 11.62 -4.63
N ILE A 103 -2.02 11.59 -4.78
CA ILE A 103 -1.17 10.57 -4.18
C ILE A 103 -1.25 10.74 -2.65
N PRO A 104 -1.70 9.74 -1.88
CA PRO A 104 -1.76 9.86 -0.43
C PRO A 104 -0.39 9.56 0.21
N THR A 105 -0.19 10.05 1.43
CA THR A 105 0.86 9.55 2.32
C THR A 105 0.40 8.25 3.00
N LEU A 106 1.35 7.47 3.51
CA LEU A 106 1.04 6.28 4.32
C LEU A 106 0.25 6.66 5.59
N GLY A 107 0.58 7.80 6.21
CA GLY A 107 -0.15 8.32 7.37
C GLY A 107 -1.62 8.59 7.06
N GLU A 108 -1.93 9.24 5.93
CA GLU A 108 -3.33 9.49 5.52
C GLU A 108 -4.12 8.18 5.31
N VAL A 109 -3.46 7.13 4.81
CA VAL A 109 -4.11 5.80 4.71
C VAL A 109 -4.33 5.19 6.08
N PHE A 110 -3.40 5.34 7.02
CA PHE A 110 -3.59 4.85 8.39
C PHE A 110 -4.69 5.61 9.14
N GLU A 111 -4.81 6.93 8.94
CA GLU A 111 -5.94 7.72 9.44
C GLU A 111 -7.28 7.20 8.93
N LEU A 112 -7.37 6.86 7.63
CA LEU A 112 -8.59 6.31 7.04
C LEU A 112 -9.03 5.00 7.70
N VAL A 113 -8.10 4.14 8.11
CA VAL A 113 -8.43 2.82 8.70
C VAL A 113 -8.38 2.81 10.23
N HIS A 114 -8.10 3.94 10.86
CA HIS A 114 -7.90 4.03 12.31
C HIS A 114 -9.03 3.35 13.11
N ASP A 115 -10.28 3.66 12.80
CA ASP A 115 -11.46 3.16 13.49
C ASP A 115 -12.00 1.84 12.92
N THR A 116 -11.19 1.10 12.14
CA THR A 116 -11.57 -0.18 11.55
C THR A 116 -10.76 -1.34 12.14
N VAL A 117 -11.07 -2.57 11.71
CA VAL A 117 -10.28 -3.79 12.03
C VAL A 117 -9.43 -4.24 10.84
N THR A 118 -9.33 -3.42 9.81
CA THR A 118 -8.68 -3.74 8.54
C THR A 118 -7.18 -3.90 8.72
N THR A 119 -6.62 -4.96 8.15
CA THR A 119 -5.18 -5.20 8.09
C THR A 119 -4.61 -4.55 6.83
N VAL A 120 -3.43 -3.94 6.93
CA VAL A 120 -2.74 -3.29 5.82
C VAL A 120 -1.43 -4.02 5.54
N ASN A 121 -1.26 -4.52 4.31
CA ASN A 121 0.04 -4.98 3.81
C ASN A 121 0.74 -3.82 3.10
N VAL A 122 1.85 -3.39 3.66
CA VAL A 122 2.68 -2.30 3.10
C VAL A 122 3.85 -2.94 2.34
N GLU A 123 3.81 -2.87 1.01
CA GLU A 123 4.92 -3.29 0.16
C GLU A 123 5.97 -2.18 0.05
N LEU A 124 7.21 -2.46 0.49
CA LEU A 124 8.33 -1.54 0.32
C LEU A 124 8.90 -1.66 -1.10
N LYS A 125 8.74 -0.62 -1.90
CA LYS A 125 9.23 -0.52 -3.29
C LYS A 125 10.70 -0.10 -3.33
N ASN A 126 11.59 -0.91 -2.75
CA ASN A 126 13.02 -0.65 -2.61
C ASN A 126 13.89 -1.59 -3.48
N SER A 127 13.41 -1.92 -4.69
CA SER A 127 14.07 -2.89 -5.59
C SER A 127 14.78 -2.24 -6.75
N ARG A 128 14.10 -1.42 -7.53
CA ARG A 128 14.67 -0.71 -8.71
C ARG A 128 15.34 0.60 -8.32
N MET A 129 14.67 1.36 -7.45
CA MET A 129 15.22 2.52 -6.76
C MET A 129 15.59 2.09 -5.34
N THR A 130 16.81 2.36 -4.91
CA THR A 130 17.21 2.12 -3.52
C THR A 130 17.01 3.40 -2.73
N TYR A 131 15.99 3.41 -1.88
CA TYR A 131 15.71 4.50 -0.97
C TYR A 131 16.49 4.30 0.33
N LYS A 132 17.38 5.23 0.64
CA LYS A 132 18.06 5.19 1.93
C LYS A 132 17.08 5.66 3.01
N GLY A 133 16.79 4.81 3.98
CA GLY A 133 15.94 5.14 5.12
C GLY A 133 14.45 4.88 4.92
N LEU A 134 14.03 4.23 3.82
CA LEU A 134 12.63 3.87 3.60
C LEU A 134 12.08 3.01 4.75
N GLU A 135 12.85 2.00 5.17
CA GLU A 135 12.45 1.08 6.22
C GLU A 135 12.23 1.80 7.55
N GLU A 136 13.18 2.67 7.94
CA GLU A 136 13.10 3.47 9.16
C GLU A 136 11.91 4.44 9.13
N ARG A 137 11.69 5.09 7.98
CA ARG A 137 10.55 6.02 7.83
C ARG A 137 9.22 5.31 7.89
N VAL A 138 9.09 4.15 7.24
CA VAL A 138 7.86 3.34 7.31
C VAL A 138 7.59 2.88 8.74
N LEU A 139 8.62 2.39 9.46
CA LEU A 139 8.46 2.00 10.87
C LEU A 139 8.05 3.19 11.74
N ALA A 140 8.61 4.38 11.51
CA ALA A 140 8.25 5.59 12.25
C ALA A 140 6.77 5.98 12.03
N VAL A 141 6.27 5.92 10.77
CA VAL A 141 4.87 6.21 10.47
C VAL A 141 3.94 5.16 11.10
N ILE A 142 4.33 3.87 11.11
CA ILE A 142 3.54 2.81 11.76
C ILE A 142 3.43 3.06 13.27
N ASP A 143 4.52 3.48 13.91
CA ASP A 143 4.57 3.77 15.35
C ASP A 143 3.74 5.02 15.68
N GLU A 144 3.90 6.10 14.91
CA GLU A 144 3.16 7.37 15.06
C GLU A 144 1.63 7.18 15.01
N HIS A 145 1.15 6.29 14.13
CA HIS A 145 -0.27 5.98 13.96
C HIS A 145 -0.73 4.75 14.78
N GLU A 146 0.11 4.19 15.64
CA GLU A 146 -0.19 3.03 16.49
C GLU A 146 -0.68 1.79 15.70
N MET A 147 -0.19 1.61 14.46
CA MET A 147 -0.68 0.61 13.50
C MET A 147 0.02 -0.75 13.60
N ALA A 148 1.01 -0.94 14.46
CA ALA A 148 1.84 -2.15 14.52
C ALA A 148 1.05 -3.47 14.62
N HIS A 149 -0.11 -3.45 15.26
CA HIS A 149 -0.94 -4.63 15.47
C HIS A 149 -1.77 -5.05 14.23
N ARG A 150 -1.77 -4.26 13.15
CA ARG A 150 -2.57 -4.46 11.94
C ARG A 150 -1.77 -4.29 10.63
N VAL A 151 -0.44 -4.19 10.72
CA VAL A 151 0.42 -4.04 9.55
C VAL A 151 1.22 -5.30 9.30
N VAL A 152 1.33 -5.66 8.03
CA VAL A 152 2.31 -6.61 7.49
C VAL A 152 3.22 -5.83 6.56
N LEU A 153 4.53 -6.01 6.65
CA LEU A 153 5.47 -5.43 5.71
C LEU A 153 5.88 -6.48 4.68
N SER A 154 5.92 -6.12 3.41
CA SER A 154 6.37 -7.03 2.36
C SER A 154 7.31 -6.33 1.38
N SER A 155 8.14 -7.11 0.69
CA SER A 155 9.03 -6.60 -0.35
C SER A 155 9.56 -7.70 -1.26
N PHE A 156 9.80 -7.37 -2.53
CA PHE A 156 10.62 -8.17 -3.44
C PHE A 156 12.12 -8.00 -3.15
N ASN A 157 12.52 -6.94 -2.44
CA ASN A 157 13.88 -6.75 -1.98
C ASN A 157 14.09 -7.42 -0.61
N HIS A 158 14.58 -8.66 -0.61
CA HIS A 158 14.81 -9.39 0.62
C HIS A 158 15.92 -8.78 1.51
N TYR A 159 16.79 -7.92 0.97
CA TYR A 159 17.74 -7.16 1.80
C TYR A 159 17.02 -6.11 2.64
N SER A 160 15.95 -5.48 2.11
CA SER A 160 15.05 -4.58 2.83
C SER A 160 14.42 -5.30 4.03
N LEU A 161 13.90 -6.52 3.83
CA LEU A 161 13.34 -7.33 4.91
C LEU A 161 14.39 -7.71 5.97
N ARG A 162 15.61 -8.06 5.55
CA ARG A 162 16.72 -8.30 6.48
C ARG A 162 17.11 -7.06 7.27
N HIS A 163 17.05 -5.89 6.64
CA HIS A 163 17.31 -4.62 7.31
C HIS A 163 16.26 -4.35 8.40
N LEU A 164 14.97 -4.55 8.08
CA LEU A 164 13.89 -4.46 9.06
C LEU A 164 14.11 -5.37 10.28
N VAL A 165 14.51 -6.64 10.05
CA VAL A 165 14.89 -7.54 11.15
C VAL A 165 16.06 -6.97 11.96
N GLY A 166 17.05 -6.38 11.31
CA GLY A 166 18.19 -5.73 11.95
C GLY A 166 17.80 -4.51 12.78
N LEU A 167 16.74 -3.80 12.42
CA LEU A 167 16.14 -2.69 13.17
C LEU A 167 15.32 -3.18 14.38
N GLY A 168 15.12 -4.50 14.54
CA GLY A 168 14.42 -5.09 15.69
C GLY A 168 12.90 -5.07 15.59
N THR A 169 12.33 -4.94 14.38
CA THR A 169 10.87 -5.00 14.23
C THR A 169 10.34 -6.39 14.56
N GLU A 170 9.19 -6.44 15.24
CA GLU A 170 8.42 -7.65 15.50
C GLU A 170 7.23 -7.81 14.54
N LEU A 171 7.09 -6.89 13.55
CA LEU A 171 6.01 -6.93 12.57
C LEU A 171 6.13 -8.18 11.68
N PRO A 172 5.00 -8.76 11.24
CA PRO A 172 5.02 -9.81 10.23
C PRO A 172 5.67 -9.33 8.94
N LEU A 173 6.59 -10.13 8.39
CA LEU A 173 7.32 -9.82 7.16
C LEU A 173 6.98 -10.83 6.07
N GLY A 174 6.62 -10.33 4.87
CA GLY A 174 6.30 -11.09 3.67
C GLY A 174 7.40 -11.00 2.61
N ALA A 175 8.09 -12.09 2.31
CA ALA A 175 9.02 -12.15 1.19
C ALA A 175 8.26 -12.41 -0.12
N LEU A 176 8.31 -11.46 -1.06
CA LEU A 176 7.65 -11.55 -2.36
C LEU A 176 8.57 -12.16 -3.42
N TYR A 177 7.98 -12.88 -4.38
CA TYR A 177 8.68 -13.54 -5.48
C TYR A 177 7.94 -13.31 -6.79
N SER A 178 8.68 -13.04 -7.85
CA SER A 178 8.17 -12.97 -9.23
C SER A 178 8.32 -14.30 -9.97
N GLU A 179 9.19 -15.18 -9.47
CA GLU A 179 9.50 -16.47 -10.08
C GLU A 179 8.85 -17.63 -9.31
N PRO A 180 8.43 -18.72 -10.00
CA PRO A 180 7.93 -19.90 -9.33
C PRO A 180 9.07 -20.60 -8.56
N LEU A 181 9.09 -20.45 -7.25
CA LEU A 181 10.05 -21.12 -6.40
C LEU A 181 9.53 -22.49 -5.95
N TRP A 182 10.38 -23.52 -6.10
CA TRP A 182 10.11 -24.83 -5.52
C TRP A 182 10.49 -24.79 -4.03
N LYS A 183 9.49 -24.90 -3.15
CA LYS A 183 9.65 -24.84 -1.69
C LYS A 183 10.32 -23.53 -1.21
N PRO A 184 9.69 -22.37 -1.37
CA PRO A 184 10.25 -21.05 -1.00
C PRO A 184 10.53 -20.89 0.50
N TRP A 185 10.03 -21.81 1.35
CA TRP A 185 10.25 -21.85 2.80
C TRP A 185 11.49 -22.66 3.25
N GLN A 186 12.30 -23.20 2.33
CA GLN A 186 13.57 -23.87 2.55
C GLN A 186 14.75 -22.96 2.18
#